data_a0664552fd0fe7b621ac3fc3961ddd13
#
_entry.id   a0664552fd0fe7b621ac3fc3961ddd13
#
_cell.length_a   1.000
_cell.length_b   1.000
_cell.length_c   1.000
_cell.angle_alpha   90.00
_cell.angle_beta   90.00
_cell.angle_gamma   90.00
#
_symmetry.space_group_name_H-M   'P 1'
#
loop_
_entity.id
_entity.type
_entity.pdbx_description
1 polymer ?
#
loop_
_entity_poly.entity_id
_entity_poly.type
_entity_poly.pdbx_seq_one_letter_code
_entity_poly.pdbx_strand_id
1 'polypeptide(L)'
;MTNSPSPCCRIYLDAELHPGQEVVIPADQAHYLRHVMRLNSGDMLTIFNGLGGESLASISGLAKTYASCRIESCDAVNRELPFGVHIIQCANKSEKIETVLQKCTELGAAGFQIAASERSQFRLPEAKREARLERWQKIIIEAAEQSGRTAIPSLAYRNSLADVQWQPQAFALHPVAALPFSAVRGDIASAAGISLAIGPEGGFSERDLQLLRAAGCRTLSFGPRIMRTETAAPALLAGIAAVL
;
A
#
# COMPACT_ATOMS: atom_id res chain seq x y z
N MET A 1 -19.04 30.06 14.41
CA MET A 1 -18.45 28.88 13.76
C MET A 1 -17.67 29.42 12.58
N THR A 2 -16.38 29.59 12.74
CA THR A 2 -15.49 30.04 11.66
C THR A 2 -15.36 28.89 10.65
N ASN A 3 -15.84 29.11 9.44
CA ASN A 3 -15.70 28.21 8.31
C ASN A 3 -14.20 28.16 7.96
N SER A 4 -13.42 27.31 8.62
CA SER A 4 -12.06 27.03 8.18
C SER A 4 -12.16 26.44 6.77
N PRO A 5 -11.43 26.98 5.79
CA PRO A 5 -11.46 26.44 4.44
C PRO A 5 -11.05 24.97 4.49
N SER A 6 -11.89 24.10 3.92
CA SER A 6 -11.55 22.67 3.81
C SER A 6 -10.30 22.53 2.95
N PRO A 7 -9.35 21.64 3.34
CA PRO A 7 -8.14 21.42 2.55
C PRO A 7 -8.51 20.93 1.15
N CYS A 8 -7.91 21.52 0.13
CA CYS A 8 -8.24 21.26 -1.27
C CYS A 8 -7.47 20.07 -1.88
N CYS A 9 -6.39 19.64 -1.25
CA CYS A 9 -5.63 18.47 -1.65
C CYS A 9 -4.85 17.87 -0.47
N ARG A 10 -4.26 16.72 -0.72
CA ARG A 10 -3.48 15.96 0.25
C ARG A 10 -2.18 15.50 -0.41
N ILE A 11 -1.04 15.69 0.28
CA ILE A 11 0.28 15.30 -0.21
C ILE A 11 1.09 14.59 0.87
N TYR A 12 1.95 13.67 0.44
CA TYR A 12 2.96 13.03 1.26
C TYR A 12 4.24 13.87 1.28
N LEU A 13 4.83 14.05 2.45
CA LEU A 13 6.13 14.69 2.63
C LEU A 13 6.95 13.89 3.64
N ASP A 14 8.11 13.41 3.21
CA ASP A 14 9.06 12.72 4.10
C ASP A 14 9.79 13.74 4.97
N ALA A 15 9.15 14.21 6.02
CA ALA A 15 9.67 15.18 6.97
C ALA A 15 8.97 15.06 8.32
N GLU A 16 9.60 15.51 9.38
CA GLU A 16 8.92 15.75 10.64
C GLU A 16 7.95 16.93 10.49
N LEU A 17 6.77 16.83 11.10
CA LEU A 17 5.69 17.81 10.98
C LEU A 17 5.26 18.28 12.39
N HIS A 18 5.50 19.57 12.67
CA HIS A 18 5.14 20.17 13.95
C HIS A 18 4.38 21.48 13.75
N PRO A 19 3.37 21.81 14.57
CA PRO A 19 2.64 23.07 14.47
C PRO A 19 3.61 24.29 14.53
N GLY A 20 3.40 25.25 13.64
CA GLY A 20 4.22 26.43 13.49
C GLY A 20 5.48 26.26 12.63
N GLN A 21 5.82 25.05 12.21
CA GLN A 21 6.98 24.77 11.37
C GLN A 21 6.72 25.21 9.91
N GLU A 22 7.76 25.74 9.26
CA GLU A 22 7.81 25.90 7.81
C GLU A 22 8.45 24.67 7.19
N VAL A 23 7.79 24.10 6.18
CA VAL A 23 8.28 22.98 5.39
C VAL A 23 8.39 23.35 3.92
N VAL A 24 9.36 22.77 3.23
CA VAL A 24 9.57 22.96 1.79
C VAL A 24 9.04 21.74 1.04
N ILE A 25 8.15 22.00 0.10
CA ILE A 25 7.59 21.00 -0.83
C ILE A 25 8.50 20.90 -2.04
N PRO A 26 8.98 19.72 -2.44
CA PRO A 26 9.84 19.49 -3.60
C PRO A 26 9.22 19.97 -4.93
N ALA A 27 10.09 20.16 -5.91
CA ALA A 27 9.74 20.80 -7.20
C ALA A 27 8.61 20.09 -7.96
N ASP A 28 8.59 18.77 -7.98
CA ASP A 28 7.58 17.96 -8.67
C ASP A 28 6.20 18.12 -8.04
N GLN A 29 6.13 18.05 -6.71
CA GLN A 29 4.90 18.30 -5.96
C GLN A 29 4.49 19.78 -6.00
N ALA A 30 5.43 20.72 -5.93
CA ALA A 30 5.15 22.16 -6.09
C ALA A 30 4.55 22.46 -7.48
N HIS A 31 5.05 21.82 -8.52
CA HIS A 31 4.49 21.89 -9.87
C HIS A 31 3.05 21.37 -9.90
N TYR A 32 2.78 20.23 -9.27
CA TYR A 32 1.44 19.65 -9.14
C TYR A 32 0.48 20.60 -8.42
N LEU A 33 0.86 21.14 -7.25
CA LEU A 33 0.04 22.08 -6.50
C LEU A 33 -0.32 23.30 -7.34
N ARG A 34 0.64 23.86 -8.08
CA ARG A 34 0.46 25.08 -8.86
C ARG A 34 -0.32 24.87 -10.15
N HIS A 35 0.01 23.85 -10.94
CA HIS A 35 -0.49 23.71 -12.31
C HIS A 35 -1.67 22.77 -12.45
N VAL A 36 -1.76 21.74 -11.60
CA VAL A 36 -2.86 20.79 -11.61
C VAL A 36 -3.94 21.23 -10.63
N MET A 37 -3.57 21.45 -9.37
CA MET A 37 -4.49 21.88 -8.32
C MET A 37 -4.79 23.37 -8.35
N ARG A 38 -3.96 24.17 -9.01
CA ARG A 38 -4.10 25.63 -9.19
C ARG A 38 -4.19 26.40 -7.88
N LEU A 39 -3.43 25.95 -6.88
CA LEU A 39 -3.40 26.59 -5.57
C LEU A 39 -2.57 27.87 -5.58
N ASN A 40 -2.86 28.73 -4.62
CA ASN A 40 -2.22 30.02 -4.40
C ASN A 40 -1.68 30.11 -2.96
N SER A 41 -0.87 31.13 -2.69
CA SER A 41 -0.47 31.45 -1.32
C SER A 41 -1.70 31.76 -0.46
N GLY A 42 -1.78 31.17 0.72
CA GLY A 42 -2.90 31.21 1.64
C GLY A 42 -3.87 30.04 1.53
N ASP A 43 -3.82 29.24 0.45
CA ASP A 43 -4.66 28.05 0.34
C ASP A 43 -4.20 26.97 1.32
N MET A 44 -5.19 26.16 1.77
CA MET A 44 -4.98 25.10 2.76
C MET A 44 -4.84 23.75 2.08
N LEU A 45 -3.92 22.92 2.58
CA LEU A 45 -3.76 21.53 2.16
C LEU A 45 -3.51 20.62 3.37
N THR A 46 -3.69 19.33 3.18
CA THR A 46 -3.28 18.32 4.15
C THR A 46 -1.90 17.79 3.78
N ILE A 47 -1.00 17.72 4.76
CA ILE A 47 0.31 17.06 4.63
C ILE A 47 0.37 15.90 5.60
N PHE A 48 0.89 14.76 5.17
CA PHE A 48 1.16 13.62 6.06
C PHE A 48 2.55 13.03 5.74
N ASN A 49 3.18 12.41 6.74
CA ASN A 49 4.55 11.88 6.60
C ASN A 49 4.62 10.35 6.60
N GLY A 50 3.48 9.66 6.53
CA GLY A 50 3.43 8.20 6.50
C GLY A 50 3.69 7.49 7.83
N LEU A 51 3.89 8.23 8.92
CA LEU A 51 4.14 7.69 10.26
C LEU A 51 2.89 7.66 11.15
N GLY A 52 1.74 7.99 10.58
CA GLY A 52 0.45 8.14 11.27
C GLY A 52 0.12 9.61 11.52
N GLY A 53 -1.20 9.90 11.60
CA GLY A 53 -1.67 11.27 11.69
C GLY A 53 -1.55 12.07 10.38
N GLU A 54 -2.03 13.29 10.41
CA GLU A 54 -1.96 14.25 9.30
C GLU A 54 -1.88 15.68 9.83
N SER A 55 -1.43 16.60 9.01
CA SER A 55 -1.27 18.01 9.38
C SER A 55 -2.03 18.89 8.41
N LEU A 56 -2.73 19.88 8.94
CA LEU A 56 -3.26 20.98 8.16
C LEU A 56 -2.14 22.01 7.93
N ALA A 57 -1.96 22.44 6.70
CA ALA A 57 -0.93 23.40 6.34
C ALA A 57 -1.49 24.49 5.41
N SER A 58 -0.94 25.70 5.52
CA SER A 58 -1.19 26.80 4.61
C SER A 58 0.01 27.02 3.68
N ILE A 59 -0.23 27.35 2.42
CA ILE A 59 0.82 27.71 1.48
C ILE A 59 1.33 29.10 1.82
N SER A 60 2.55 29.22 2.33
CA SER A 60 3.23 30.48 2.65
C SER A 60 3.94 31.08 1.45
N GLY A 61 4.38 30.26 0.49
CA GLY A 61 5.02 30.71 -0.74
C GLY A 61 4.92 29.66 -1.86
N LEU A 62 4.82 30.12 -3.10
CA LEU A 62 4.71 29.25 -4.27
C LEU A 62 5.61 29.74 -5.40
N ALA A 63 6.81 29.15 -5.50
CA ALA A 63 7.78 29.44 -6.55
C ALA A 63 7.68 28.44 -7.72
N LYS A 64 8.53 28.61 -8.74
CA LYS A 64 8.58 27.68 -9.89
C LYS A 64 9.15 26.32 -9.53
N THR A 65 10.08 26.25 -8.59
CA THR A 65 10.89 25.07 -8.25
C THR A 65 10.63 24.53 -6.84
N TYR A 66 9.83 25.19 -6.03
CA TYR A 66 9.46 24.74 -4.68
C TYR A 66 8.18 25.46 -4.22
N ALA A 67 7.51 24.91 -3.23
CA ALA A 67 6.51 25.60 -2.43
C ALA A 67 6.92 25.58 -0.96
N SER A 68 6.58 26.62 -0.21
CA SER A 68 6.72 26.67 1.24
C SER A 68 5.33 26.56 1.87
N CYS A 69 5.21 25.74 2.90
CA CYS A 69 3.97 25.56 3.64
C CYS A 69 4.23 25.72 5.14
N ARG A 70 3.33 26.40 5.83
CA ARG A 70 3.33 26.49 7.28
C ARG A 70 2.38 25.45 7.84
N ILE A 71 2.87 24.63 8.78
CA ILE A 71 2.04 23.67 9.50
C ILE A 71 1.20 24.42 10.53
N GLU A 72 -0.11 24.38 10.37
CA GLU A 72 -1.06 25.07 11.26
C GLU A 72 -1.45 24.19 12.47
N SER A 73 -1.72 22.91 12.21
CA SER A 73 -2.08 21.94 13.24
C SER A 73 -1.71 20.52 12.82
N CYS A 74 -1.54 19.64 13.81
CA CYS A 74 -1.36 18.22 13.60
C CYS A 74 -2.51 17.46 14.27
N ASP A 75 -3.05 16.45 13.58
CA ASP A 75 -4.12 15.58 14.06
C ASP A 75 -3.65 14.13 14.06
N ALA A 76 -3.83 13.43 15.17
CA ALA A 76 -3.45 12.02 15.37
C ALA A 76 -4.48 11.03 14.76
N VAL A 77 -5.18 11.44 13.70
CA VAL A 77 -6.17 10.60 13.02
C VAL A 77 -5.52 9.29 12.53
N ASN A 78 -6.22 8.17 12.74
CA ASN A 78 -5.83 6.86 12.24
C ASN A 78 -6.95 6.26 11.38
N ARG A 79 -6.62 5.87 10.14
CA ARG A 79 -7.54 5.21 9.19
C ARG A 79 -7.04 3.84 8.77
N GLU A 80 -6.03 3.34 9.47
CA GLU A 80 -5.43 2.04 9.17
C GLU A 80 -6.25 0.89 9.75
N LEU A 81 -6.08 -0.31 9.21
CA LEU A 81 -6.62 -1.53 9.81
C LEU A 81 -6.00 -1.75 11.20
N PRO A 82 -6.70 -2.46 12.12
CA PRO A 82 -6.22 -2.66 13.50
C PRO A 82 -4.95 -3.51 13.60
N PHE A 83 -4.56 -4.18 12.52
CA PHE A 83 -3.30 -4.93 12.38
C PHE A 83 -2.78 -4.89 10.94
N GLY A 84 -1.48 -5.16 10.77
CA GLY A 84 -0.86 -5.12 9.45
C GLY A 84 -1.25 -6.30 8.56
N VAL A 85 -1.82 -6.00 7.37
CA VAL A 85 -2.03 -6.99 6.30
C VAL A 85 -0.99 -6.77 5.21
N HIS A 86 -0.13 -7.77 5.00
CA HIS A 86 0.95 -7.75 4.02
C HIS A 86 0.60 -8.60 2.81
N ILE A 87 0.72 -8.03 1.63
CA ILE A 87 0.45 -8.71 0.36
C ILE A 87 1.77 -9.28 -0.19
N ILE A 88 1.83 -10.58 -0.34
CA ILE A 88 2.91 -11.29 -1.03
C ILE A 88 2.42 -11.60 -2.45
N GLN A 89 2.74 -10.71 -3.39
CA GLN A 89 2.35 -10.87 -4.78
C GLN A 89 3.44 -11.59 -5.54
N CYS A 90 3.16 -12.78 -6.08
CA CYS A 90 4.10 -13.41 -6.99
C CYS A 90 4.29 -12.57 -8.24
N ALA A 91 5.55 -12.42 -8.65
CA ALA A 91 5.97 -11.55 -9.73
C ALA A 91 5.22 -11.85 -11.04
N ASN A 92 4.68 -10.81 -11.63
CA ASN A 92 3.77 -10.83 -12.76
C ASN A 92 4.11 -9.67 -13.70
N LYS A 93 3.37 -9.49 -14.80
CA LYS A 93 3.50 -8.30 -15.65
C LYS A 93 3.36 -7.03 -14.81
N SER A 94 4.20 -6.01 -15.10
CA SER A 94 4.29 -4.79 -14.31
C SER A 94 2.94 -4.11 -14.05
N GLU A 95 2.11 -4.00 -15.09
CA GLU A 95 0.78 -3.36 -15.02
C GLU A 95 -0.14 -4.03 -13.98
N LYS A 96 -0.07 -5.35 -13.85
CA LYS A 96 -0.85 -6.10 -12.86
C LYS A 96 -0.34 -5.87 -11.45
N ILE A 97 0.98 -5.82 -11.27
CA ILE A 97 1.60 -5.47 -9.98
C ILE A 97 1.18 -4.05 -9.58
N GLU A 98 1.27 -3.10 -10.50
CA GLU A 98 0.88 -1.70 -10.28
C GLU A 98 -0.59 -1.58 -9.86
N THR A 99 -1.49 -2.34 -10.49
CA THR A 99 -2.90 -2.42 -10.08
C THR A 99 -3.07 -2.97 -8.65
N VAL A 100 -2.34 -4.04 -8.29
CA VAL A 100 -2.37 -4.61 -6.93
C VAL A 100 -1.86 -3.60 -5.91
N LEU A 101 -0.73 -2.95 -6.18
CA LEU A 101 -0.16 -1.94 -5.30
C LEU A 101 -1.16 -0.81 -5.05
N GLN A 102 -1.75 -0.25 -6.11
CA GLN A 102 -2.74 0.80 -6.01
C GLN A 102 -3.96 0.36 -5.19
N LYS A 103 -4.64 -0.71 -5.63
CA LYS A 103 -5.92 -1.11 -5.04
C LYS A 103 -5.78 -1.68 -3.63
N CYS A 104 -4.70 -2.40 -3.34
CA CYS A 104 -4.48 -2.87 -1.97
C CYS A 104 -4.01 -1.74 -1.03
N THR A 105 -3.35 -0.70 -1.53
CA THR A 105 -3.08 0.51 -0.74
C THR A 105 -4.39 1.20 -0.37
N GLU A 106 -5.29 1.42 -1.32
CA GLU A 106 -6.62 2.00 -1.06
C GLU A 106 -7.44 1.20 -0.02
N LEU A 107 -7.24 -0.13 0.02
CA LEU A 107 -7.95 -1.05 0.92
C LEU A 107 -7.23 -1.28 2.27
N GLY A 108 -6.10 -0.63 2.53
CA GLY A 108 -5.44 -0.67 3.83
C GLY A 108 -4.31 -1.70 3.98
N ALA A 109 -3.69 -2.19 2.89
CA ALA A 109 -2.49 -3.03 3.00
C ALA A 109 -1.37 -2.29 3.74
N ALA A 110 -0.71 -2.95 4.70
CA ALA A 110 0.40 -2.40 5.46
C ALA A 110 1.75 -2.56 4.76
N GLY A 111 1.83 -3.49 3.80
CA GLY A 111 3.07 -3.70 3.06
C GLY A 111 2.91 -4.67 1.90
N PHE A 112 3.91 -4.64 1.04
CA PHE A 112 3.99 -5.46 -0.17
C PHE A 112 5.35 -6.15 -0.26
N GLN A 113 5.34 -7.44 -0.59
CA GLN A 113 6.52 -8.16 -1.01
C GLN A 113 6.24 -8.76 -2.39
N ILE A 114 6.95 -8.27 -3.40
CA ILE A 114 6.87 -8.83 -4.75
C ILE A 114 7.88 -9.96 -4.84
N ALA A 115 7.41 -11.21 -4.92
CA ALA A 115 8.26 -12.38 -4.84
C ALA A 115 8.35 -13.14 -6.17
N ALA A 116 9.53 -13.60 -6.56
CA ALA A 116 9.63 -14.52 -7.67
C ALA A 116 9.16 -15.92 -7.23
N SER A 117 8.28 -16.56 -8.01
CA SER A 117 7.88 -17.95 -7.87
C SER A 117 8.31 -18.75 -9.08
N GLU A 118 8.19 -20.07 -9.05
CA GLU A 118 8.68 -20.92 -10.13
C GLU A 118 7.99 -20.60 -11.47
N ARG A 119 6.70 -20.34 -11.44
CA ARG A 119 5.89 -20.02 -12.64
C ARG A 119 5.72 -18.51 -12.90
N SER A 120 6.49 -17.66 -12.20
CA SER A 120 6.51 -16.24 -12.49
C SER A 120 7.08 -15.97 -13.90
N GLN A 121 6.29 -15.31 -14.75
CA GLN A 121 6.73 -14.92 -16.09
C GLN A 121 7.70 -13.73 -16.07
N PHE A 122 7.75 -13.00 -14.98
CA PHE A 122 8.58 -11.83 -14.79
C PHE A 122 9.53 -12.03 -13.62
N ARG A 123 10.82 -11.78 -13.88
CA ARG A 123 11.87 -11.67 -12.86
C ARG A 123 12.49 -10.29 -12.99
N LEU A 124 12.61 -9.58 -11.90
CA LEU A 124 13.18 -8.24 -11.89
C LEU A 124 14.71 -8.34 -11.87
N PRO A 125 15.40 -7.96 -12.97
CA PRO A 125 16.85 -7.95 -12.99
C PRO A 125 17.39 -6.97 -11.94
N GLU A 126 18.50 -7.31 -11.31
CA GLU A 126 19.11 -6.49 -10.25
C GLU A 126 19.40 -5.07 -10.70
N ALA A 127 19.97 -4.90 -11.90
CA ALA A 127 20.28 -3.59 -12.48
C ALA A 127 19.04 -2.68 -12.71
N LYS A 128 17.82 -3.23 -12.70
CA LYS A 128 16.57 -2.46 -12.88
C LYS A 128 15.71 -2.41 -11.61
N ARG A 129 16.20 -3.00 -10.52
CA ARG A 129 15.40 -3.19 -9.30
C ARG A 129 15.08 -1.87 -8.63
N GLU A 130 16.10 -1.05 -8.40
CA GLU A 130 15.95 0.24 -7.72
C GLU A 130 14.94 1.15 -8.43
N ALA A 131 15.17 1.44 -9.71
CA ALA A 131 14.25 2.28 -10.51
C ALA A 131 12.82 1.71 -10.57
N ARG A 132 12.66 0.38 -10.51
CA ARG A 132 11.33 -0.24 -10.50
C ARG A 132 10.66 -0.07 -9.13
N LEU A 133 11.39 -0.27 -8.04
CA LEU A 133 10.88 -0.06 -6.68
C LEU A 133 10.51 1.39 -6.44
N GLU A 134 11.31 2.34 -6.91
CA GLU A 134 10.98 3.78 -6.86
C GLU A 134 9.65 4.09 -7.57
N ARG A 135 9.47 3.56 -8.79
CA ARG A 135 8.21 3.73 -9.54
C ARG A 135 7.03 3.13 -8.78
N TRP A 136 7.16 1.93 -8.25
CA TRP A 136 6.11 1.27 -7.48
C TRP A 136 5.81 2.00 -6.17
N GLN A 137 6.85 2.53 -5.51
CA GLN A 137 6.68 3.35 -4.29
C GLN A 137 5.87 4.62 -4.59
N LYS A 138 6.08 5.26 -5.74
CA LYS A 138 5.27 6.42 -6.15
C LYS A 138 3.79 6.05 -6.30
N ILE A 139 3.46 4.92 -6.90
CA ILE A 139 2.08 4.44 -7.02
C ILE A 139 1.44 4.22 -5.64
N ILE A 140 2.20 3.66 -4.69
CA ILE A 140 1.74 3.47 -3.31
C ILE A 140 1.46 4.82 -2.65
N ILE A 141 2.37 5.80 -2.79
CA ILE A 141 2.23 7.15 -2.24
C ILE A 141 0.99 7.84 -2.83
N GLU A 142 0.84 7.87 -4.15
CA GLU A 142 -0.31 8.47 -4.84
C GLU A 142 -1.64 7.83 -4.40
N ALA A 143 -1.66 6.50 -4.23
CA ALA A 143 -2.83 5.79 -3.72
C ALA A 143 -3.13 6.13 -2.24
N ALA A 144 -2.10 6.31 -1.41
CA ALA A 144 -2.26 6.72 -0.01
C ALA A 144 -2.74 8.18 0.10
N GLU A 145 -2.24 9.08 -0.74
CA GLU A 145 -2.72 10.46 -0.86
C GLU A 145 -4.21 10.50 -1.20
N GLN A 146 -4.60 9.78 -2.24
CA GLN A 146 -5.99 9.76 -2.74
C GLN A 146 -6.95 9.10 -1.75
N SER A 147 -6.56 8.00 -1.11
CA SER A 147 -7.43 7.25 -0.19
C SER A 147 -7.48 7.80 1.24
N GLY A 148 -6.70 8.84 1.54
CA GLY A 148 -6.68 9.48 2.86
C GLY A 148 -5.91 8.69 3.92
N ARG A 149 -5.06 7.76 3.54
CA ARG A 149 -4.22 6.99 4.47
C ARG A 149 -3.20 7.85 5.17
N THR A 150 -2.86 7.48 6.40
CA THR A 150 -1.87 8.19 7.22
C THR A 150 -0.54 7.43 7.34
N ALA A 151 -0.50 6.18 6.87
CA ALA A 151 0.70 5.38 6.79
C ALA A 151 1.02 5.01 5.33
N ILE A 152 2.30 4.96 5.00
CA ILE A 152 2.78 4.50 3.69
C ILE A 152 3.14 3.01 3.78
N PRO A 153 2.49 2.13 2.98
CA PRO A 153 2.85 0.72 2.91
C PRO A 153 4.32 0.48 2.57
N SER A 154 4.93 -0.46 3.27
CA SER A 154 6.28 -0.91 2.94
C SER A 154 6.31 -1.67 1.61
N LEU A 155 7.43 -1.61 0.89
CA LEU A 155 7.62 -2.32 -0.38
C LEU A 155 8.97 -3.02 -0.41
N ALA A 156 8.99 -4.29 -0.83
CA ALA A 156 10.21 -5.05 -1.05
C ALA A 156 10.08 -6.00 -2.24
N TYR A 157 11.21 -6.29 -2.89
CA TYR A 157 11.32 -7.38 -3.86
C TYR A 157 12.06 -8.58 -3.23
N ARG A 158 11.57 -9.79 -3.48
CA ARG A 158 12.15 -11.05 -3.02
C ARG A 158 12.53 -11.94 -4.22
N ASN A 159 13.72 -12.48 -4.20
CA ASN A 159 14.20 -13.34 -5.30
C ASN A 159 13.49 -14.71 -5.32
N SER A 160 12.87 -15.08 -4.21
CA SER A 160 12.18 -16.36 -4.01
C SER A 160 11.08 -16.22 -2.96
N LEU A 161 10.09 -17.12 -2.96
CA LEU A 161 9.15 -17.27 -1.85
C LEU A 161 9.84 -17.68 -0.54
N ALA A 162 11.03 -18.29 -0.60
CA ALA A 162 11.83 -18.60 0.58
C ALA A 162 12.38 -17.36 1.30
N ASP A 163 12.50 -16.22 0.60
CA ASP A 163 13.03 -14.98 1.15
C ASP A 163 11.93 -14.07 1.75
N VAL A 164 10.67 -14.50 1.70
CA VAL A 164 9.53 -13.74 2.17
C VAL A 164 9.53 -13.66 3.69
N GLN A 165 9.29 -12.46 4.19
CA GLN A 165 9.06 -12.22 5.63
C GLN A 165 7.57 -12.36 5.92
N TRP A 166 7.21 -13.42 6.62
CA TRP A 166 5.82 -13.77 6.92
C TRP A 166 5.35 -13.14 8.22
N GLN A 167 4.10 -12.71 8.23
CA GLN A 167 3.39 -12.34 9.46
C GLN A 167 2.97 -13.59 10.23
N PRO A 168 2.61 -13.48 11.52
CA PRO A 168 2.23 -14.61 12.37
C PRO A 168 1.13 -15.50 11.76
N GLN A 169 0.19 -14.89 11.03
CA GLN A 169 -0.80 -15.62 10.23
C GLN A 169 -0.53 -15.45 8.75
N ALA A 170 -0.45 -16.55 8.03
CA ALA A 170 -0.16 -16.56 6.62
C ALA A 170 -1.14 -17.43 5.83
N PHE A 171 -1.66 -16.87 4.74
CA PHE A 171 -2.60 -17.53 3.85
C PHE A 171 -2.15 -17.41 2.40
N ALA A 172 -2.33 -18.47 1.63
CA ALA A 172 -2.12 -18.46 0.18
C ALA A 172 -3.44 -18.76 -0.52
N LEU A 173 -3.82 -17.90 -1.47
CA LEU A 173 -5.02 -18.16 -2.26
C LEU A 173 -4.77 -19.26 -3.27
N HIS A 174 -5.62 -20.31 -3.20
CA HIS A 174 -5.54 -21.44 -4.11
C HIS A 174 -6.97 -21.87 -4.53
N PRO A 175 -7.27 -21.99 -5.84
CA PRO A 175 -8.65 -22.19 -6.31
C PRO A 175 -9.31 -23.48 -5.81
N VAL A 176 -8.51 -24.52 -5.58
CA VAL A 176 -8.99 -25.85 -5.14
C VAL A 176 -8.68 -26.13 -3.67
N ALA A 177 -8.37 -25.10 -2.87
CA ALA A 177 -8.16 -25.29 -1.43
C ALA A 177 -9.47 -25.69 -0.75
N ALA A 178 -9.36 -26.68 0.15
CA ALA A 178 -10.50 -27.16 0.93
C ALA A 178 -10.97 -26.17 2.01
N LEU A 179 -10.07 -25.27 2.46
CA LEU A 179 -10.38 -24.29 3.48
C LEU A 179 -10.99 -23.02 2.86
N PRO A 180 -12.28 -22.75 3.06
CA PRO A 180 -12.87 -21.51 2.55
C PRO A 180 -12.50 -20.31 3.43
N PHE A 181 -12.45 -19.11 2.82
CA PHE A 181 -12.19 -17.86 3.54
C PHE A 181 -13.12 -17.65 4.75
N SER A 182 -14.38 -18.03 4.63
CA SER A 182 -15.36 -17.92 5.70
C SER A 182 -14.98 -18.72 6.98
N ALA A 183 -14.22 -19.79 6.85
CA ALA A 183 -13.80 -20.63 7.96
C ALA A 183 -12.63 -20.01 8.78
N VAL A 184 -11.94 -19.00 8.24
CA VAL A 184 -10.81 -18.34 8.92
C VAL A 184 -11.16 -16.97 9.53
N ARG A 185 -12.44 -16.59 9.56
CA ARG A 185 -12.89 -15.30 10.10
C ARG A 185 -12.46 -15.06 11.54
N GLY A 186 -12.55 -16.09 12.40
CA GLY A 186 -12.12 -16.00 13.80
C GLY A 186 -10.61 -15.80 13.93
N ASP A 187 -9.83 -16.48 13.10
CA ASP A 187 -8.39 -16.33 13.06
C ASP A 187 -7.99 -14.92 12.61
N ILE A 188 -8.71 -14.37 11.61
CA ILE A 188 -8.50 -13.01 11.11
C ILE A 188 -8.80 -11.99 12.22
N ALA A 189 -9.93 -12.11 12.91
CA ALA A 189 -10.35 -11.18 13.96
C ALA A 189 -9.38 -11.13 15.15
N SER A 190 -8.63 -12.20 15.40
CA SER A 190 -7.65 -12.32 16.50
C SER A 190 -6.19 -12.16 16.03
N ALA A 191 -5.96 -11.76 14.78
CA ALA A 191 -4.63 -11.71 14.20
C ALA A 191 -3.80 -10.53 14.76
N ALA A 192 -2.51 -10.78 15.02
CA ALA A 192 -1.53 -9.72 15.26
C ALA A 192 -0.90 -9.18 13.95
N GLY A 193 -1.09 -9.89 12.86
CA GLY A 193 -0.62 -9.53 11.52
C GLY A 193 -0.90 -10.67 10.55
N ILE A 194 -1.18 -10.33 9.29
CA ILE A 194 -1.57 -11.29 8.24
C ILE A 194 -0.69 -11.13 7.02
N SER A 195 -0.23 -12.24 6.45
CA SER A 195 0.34 -12.32 5.10
C SER A 195 -0.63 -13.01 4.15
N LEU A 196 -0.88 -12.39 2.99
CA LEU A 196 -1.70 -12.94 1.90
C LEU A 196 -0.83 -13.21 0.68
N ALA A 197 -0.59 -14.48 0.35
CA ALA A 197 0.17 -14.87 -0.83
C ALA A 197 -0.74 -15.13 -2.03
N ILE A 198 -0.42 -14.47 -3.13
CA ILE A 198 -1.15 -14.57 -4.40
C ILE A 198 -0.18 -15.09 -5.47
N GLY A 199 -0.53 -16.21 -6.09
CA GLY A 199 0.26 -16.81 -7.15
C GLY A 199 0.27 -16.01 -8.46
N PRO A 200 1.18 -16.33 -9.39
CA PRO A 200 1.16 -15.78 -10.74
C PRO A 200 -0.01 -16.39 -11.54
N GLU A 201 -0.18 -16.00 -12.80
CA GLU A 201 -1.26 -16.52 -13.66
C GLU A 201 -1.25 -18.04 -13.81
N GLY A 202 -0.06 -18.64 -13.80
CA GLY A 202 0.13 -20.11 -13.83
C GLY A 202 -0.13 -20.80 -12.50
N GLY A 203 -0.53 -20.05 -11.46
CA GLY A 203 -0.69 -20.56 -10.09
C GLY A 203 0.63 -20.93 -9.42
N PHE A 204 0.55 -21.46 -8.21
CA PHE A 204 1.70 -22.01 -7.50
C PHE A 204 2.10 -23.37 -8.06
N SER A 205 3.39 -23.63 -8.19
CA SER A 205 3.92 -24.97 -8.47
C SER A 205 3.89 -25.83 -7.19
N GLU A 206 4.16 -27.15 -7.33
CA GLU A 206 4.29 -28.01 -6.15
C GLU A 206 5.45 -27.55 -5.24
N ARG A 207 6.54 -27.08 -5.84
CA ARG A 207 7.67 -26.52 -5.09
C ARG A 207 7.26 -25.23 -4.35
N ASP A 208 6.53 -24.34 -4.99
CA ASP A 208 5.99 -23.13 -4.34
C ASP A 208 5.09 -23.51 -3.15
N LEU A 209 4.21 -24.51 -3.34
CA LEU A 209 3.33 -25.01 -2.28
C LEU A 209 4.09 -25.64 -1.11
N GLN A 210 5.20 -26.31 -1.37
CA GLN A 210 6.09 -26.84 -0.32
C GLN A 210 6.73 -25.69 0.48
N LEU A 211 7.23 -24.63 -0.19
CA LEU A 211 7.78 -23.46 0.48
C LEU A 211 6.73 -22.75 1.34
N LEU A 212 5.51 -22.58 0.82
CA LEU A 212 4.40 -21.99 1.56
C LEU A 212 4.03 -22.82 2.79
N ARG A 213 3.94 -24.15 2.67
CA ARG A 213 3.68 -25.06 3.82
C ARG A 213 4.80 -24.98 4.87
N ALA A 214 6.08 -24.97 4.43
CA ALA A 214 7.23 -24.85 5.33
C ALA A 214 7.23 -23.53 6.10
N ALA A 215 6.68 -22.47 5.51
CA ALA A 215 6.48 -21.17 6.15
C ALA A 215 5.23 -21.10 7.03
N GLY A 216 4.49 -22.20 7.22
CA GLY A 216 3.24 -22.22 7.99
C GLY A 216 2.04 -21.60 7.29
N CYS A 217 2.16 -21.32 5.98
CA CYS A 217 1.11 -20.70 5.21
C CYS A 217 -0.01 -21.70 4.89
N ARG A 218 -1.24 -21.38 5.27
CA ARG A 218 -2.43 -22.19 4.98
C ARG A 218 -3.01 -21.78 3.63
N THR A 219 -3.35 -22.76 2.78
CA THR A 219 -4.07 -22.48 1.53
C THR A 219 -5.54 -22.30 1.78
N LEU A 220 -6.14 -21.26 1.19
CA LEU A 220 -7.56 -20.99 1.28
C LEU A 220 -8.19 -20.72 -0.09
N SER A 221 -9.51 -20.95 -0.20
CA SER A 221 -10.32 -20.58 -1.35
C SER A 221 -11.19 -19.38 -1.03
N PHE A 222 -11.48 -18.56 -2.05
CA PHE A 222 -12.34 -17.38 -1.93
C PHE A 222 -13.48 -17.44 -2.95
N GLY A 223 -14.56 -18.11 -2.54
CA GLY A 223 -15.71 -18.39 -3.41
C GLY A 223 -15.41 -19.42 -4.51
N PRO A 224 -16.40 -19.71 -5.35
CA PRO A 224 -16.33 -20.80 -6.34
C PRO A 224 -15.65 -20.39 -7.67
N ARG A 225 -15.28 -19.15 -7.84
CA ARG A 225 -14.73 -18.62 -9.09
C ARG A 225 -13.21 -18.45 -8.99
N ILE A 226 -12.54 -18.69 -10.12
CA ILE A 226 -11.12 -18.36 -10.27
C ILE A 226 -11.01 -16.87 -10.58
N MET A 227 -10.27 -16.16 -9.75
CA MET A 227 -9.98 -14.74 -9.96
C MET A 227 -8.64 -14.55 -10.69
N ARG A 228 -8.54 -13.49 -11.47
CA ARG A 228 -7.23 -13.05 -11.96
C ARG A 228 -6.36 -12.61 -10.80
N THR A 229 -5.04 -12.71 -10.97
CA THR A 229 -4.08 -12.41 -9.90
C THR A 229 -4.22 -10.97 -9.38
N GLU A 230 -4.47 -10.01 -10.27
CA GLU A 230 -4.69 -8.59 -9.93
C GLU A 230 -6.04 -8.34 -9.23
N THR A 231 -6.99 -9.27 -9.30
CA THR A 231 -8.27 -9.20 -8.58
C THR A 231 -8.19 -9.88 -7.21
N ALA A 232 -7.37 -10.91 -7.10
CA ALA A 232 -7.34 -11.81 -5.95
C ALA A 232 -6.89 -11.11 -4.66
N ALA A 233 -5.81 -10.33 -4.71
CA ALA A 233 -5.30 -9.60 -3.55
C ALA A 233 -6.30 -8.54 -3.04
N PRO A 234 -6.84 -7.64 -3.89
CA PRO A 234 -7.86 -6.68 -3.45
C PRO A 234 -9.11 -7.34 -2.89
N ALA A 235 -9.60 -8.42 -3.52
CA ALA A 235 -10.79 -9.12 -3.06
C ALA A 235 -10.62 -9.73 -1.66
N LEU A 236 -9.48 -10.40 -1.41
CA LEU A 236 -9.16 -10.95 -0.09
C LEU A 236 -9.02 -9.86 0.97
N LEU A 237 -8.31 -8.79 0.64
CA LEU A 237 -8.10 -7.67 1.57
C LEU A 237 -9.41 -6.98 1.91
N ALA A 238 -10.28 -6.74 0.93
CA ALA A 238 -11.63 -6.22 1.15
C ALA A 238 -12.47 -7.17 2.02
N GLY A 239 -12.35 -8.49 1.80
CA GLY A 239 -12.97 -9.51 2.66
C GLY A 239 -12.48 -9.44 4.10
N ILE A 240 -11.20 -9.20 4.34
CA ILE A 240 -10.64 -9.00 5.68
C ILE A 240 -11.19 -7.72 6.29
N ALA A 241 -11.11 -6.59 5.61
CA ALA A 241 -11.62 -5.32 6.10
C ALA A 241 -13.13 -5.34 6.42
N ALA A 242 -13.91 -6.15 5.70
CA ALA A 242 -15.36 -6.28 5.93
C ALA A 242 -15.75 -7.17 7.12
N VAL A 243 -14.81 -7.91 7.72
CA VAL A 243 -15.08 -8.79 8.87
C VAL A 243 -14.46 -8.28 10.19
N LEU A 244 -13.78 -7.12 10.12
CA LEU A 244 -13.26 -6.36 11.23
C LEU A 244 -14.26 -5.32 11.74
#